data_4b4f7ee0262fdb5a03e5343a83fafaaa
#
_entry.id   4b4f7ee0262fdb5a03e5343a83fafaaa
#
_cell.length_a   1.000
_cell.length_b   1.000
_cell.length_c   1.000
_cell.angle_alpha   90.00
_cell.angle_beta   90.00
_cell.angle_gamma   90.00
#
_symmetry.space_group_name_H-M   'P 1'
#
loop_
_entity.id
_entity.type
_entity.pdbx_description
1 polymer ?
#
loop_
_entity_poly.entity_id
_entity_poly.type
_entity_poly.pdbx_seq_one_letter_code
_entity_poly.pdbx_strand_id
1 'polypeptide(L)'
;MLKKDPAARSLAEVMLLYPGFHALIFYRISHWLFGHRRFFLARTVSQWGRGFTGIEIHPGATIGDGLFIDHGAGVVVGETAEIGNNVTIYHGVTLGGTGKDEGKRHPTVCDNVLIGTGCKVLGPITIGENSRIGANSVVLTDIPANATAIGIPASVVRINGNKVVHESEVLNQRDYPDVVHDALRDLSLRVAKLEYPGETPEGAPLPDDPVEEP
;
A
#
# COMPACT_ATOMS: atom_id res chain seq x y z
N MET A 1 -18.51 4.88 -5.67
CA MET A 1 -18.71 3.42 -5.69
C MET A 1 -19.29 2.98 -7.02
N LEU A 2 -20.53 3.34 -7.40
CA LEU A 2 -21.18 2.88 -8.64
C LEU A 2 -20.38 3.11 -9.95
N LYS A 3 -19.53 4.13 -10.01
CA LYS A 3 -18.66 4.42 -11.18
C LYS A 3 -17.29 3.73 -11.12
N LYS A 4 -16.90 3.25 -9.94
CA LYS A 4 -15.57 2.68 -9.72
C LYS A 4 -15.58 1.14 -9.75
N ASP A 5 -16.72 0.53 -9.45
CA ASP A 5 -16.90 -0.93 -9.46
C ASP A 5 -17.78 -1.35 -10.64
N PRO A 6 -17.23 -2.08 -11.64
CA PRO A 6 -17.98 -2.60 -12.76
C PRO A 6 -19.08 -3.61 -12.38
N ALA A 7 -18.96 -4.25 -11.19
CA ALA A 7 -19.93 -5.22 -10.70
C ALA A 7 -21.18 -4.57 -10.09
N ALA A 8 -21.11 -3.29 -9.71
CA ALA A 8 -22.20 -2.55 -9.08
C ALA A 8 -23.31 -2.23 -10.08
N ARG A 9 -24.49 -2.82 -9.90
CA ARG A 9 -25.64 -2.68 -10.81
C ARG A 9 -26.59 -1.53 -10.46
N SER A 10 -26.68 -1.18 -9.16
CA SER A 10 -27.60 -0.16 -8.68
C SER A 10 -27.09 0.54 -7.42
N LEU A 11 -27.59 1.77 -7.19
CA LEU A 11 -27.29 2.50 -5.96
C LEU A 11 -27.83 1.75 -4.72
N ALA A 12 -29.00 1.13 -4.83
CA ALA A 12 -29.58 0.34 -3.75
C ALA A 12 -28.69 -0.84 -3.36
N GLU A 13 -28.10 -1.54 -4.34
CA GLU A 13 -27.14 -2.61 -4.12
C GLU A 13 -25.91 -2.12 -3.34
N VAL A 14 -25.34 -1.00 -3.75
CA VAL A 14 -24.18 -0.40 -3.03
C VAL A 14 -24.56 -0.03 -1.60
N MET A 15 -25.70 0.59 -1.39
CA MET A 15 -26.15 1.01 -0.06
C MET A 15 -26.46 -0.14 0.88
N LEU A 16 -26.96 -1.26 0.36
CA LEU A 16 -27.42 -2.39 1.19
C LEU A 16 -26.39 -3.50 1.34
N LEU A 17 -25.49 -3.70 0.37
CA LEU A 17 -24.65 -4.89 0.30
C LEU A 17 -23.14 -4.60 0.38
N TYR A 18 -22.70 -3.35 0.20
CA TYR A 18 -21.26 -3.05 0.16
C TYR A 18 -20.69 -2.82 1.57
N PRO A 19 -19.81 -3.69 2.06
CA PRO A 19 -19.23 -3.55 3.39
C PRO A 19 -18.42 -2.26 3.56
N GLY A 20 -17.73 -1.80 2.50
CA GLY A 20 -17.00 -0.54 2.51
C GLY A 20 -17.90 0.68 2.74
N PHE A 21 -19.13 0.67 2.20
CA PHE A 21 -20.10 1.73 2.45
C PHE A 21 -20.57 1.74 3.91
N HIS A 22 -20.90 0.56 4.45
CA HIS A 22 -21.33 0.43 5.85
C HIS A 22 -20.21 0.83 6.81
N ALA A 23 -18.96 0.41 6.54
CA ALA A 23 -17.80 0.78 7.35
C ALA A 23 -17.63 2.30 7.44
N LEU A 24 -17.86 3.02 6.35
CA LEU A 24 -17.81 4.49 6.35
C LEU A 24 -18.95 5.13 7.16
N ILE A 25 -20.14 4.54 7.18
CA ILE A 25 -21.22 5.01 8.06
C ILE A 25 -20.82 4.85 9.53
N PHE A 26 -20.37 3.66 9.94
CA PHE A 26 -19.88 3.42 11.30
C PHE A 26 -18.74 4.34 11.66
N TYR A 27 -17.80 4.57 10.73
CA TYR A 27 -16.69 5.50 10.92
C TYR A 27 -17.20 6.94 11.15
N ARG A 28 -18.08 7.48 10.32
CA ARG A 28 -18.58 8.86 10.48
C ARG A 28 -19.25 9.07 11.84
N ILE A 29 -20.03 8.10 12.31
CA ILE A 29 -20.67 8.13 13.63
C ILE A 29 -19.62 8.06 14.74
N SER A 30 -18.69 7.11 14.66
CA SER A 30 -17.65 6.95 15.68
C SER A 30 -16.68 8.11 15.72
N HIS A 31 -16.32 8.70 14.57
CA HIS A 31 -15.49 9.89 14.47
C HIS A 31 -16.14 11.12 15.09
N TRP A 32 -17.44 11.33 14.85
CA TRP A 32 -18.20 12.38 15.49
C TRP A 32 -18.21 12.24 17.03
N LEU A 33 -18.45 11.03 17.55
CA LEU A 33 -18.36 10.74 18.98
C LEU A 33 -16.96 11.02 19.55
N PHE A 34 -15.92 10.64 18.79
CA PHE A 34 -14.53 10.86 19.17
C PHE A 34 -14.21 12.36 19.28
N GLY A 35 -14.64 13.16 18.32
CA GLY A 35 -14.51 14.63 18.35
C GLY A 35 -15.23 15.28 19.55
N HIS A 36 -16.32 14.66 20.04
CA HIS A 36 -17.03 15.08 21.25
C HIS A 36 -16.48 14.44 22.54
N ARG A 37 -15.26 13.90 22.52
CA ARG A 37 -14.56 13.25 23.65
C ARG A 37 -15.31 12.06 24.26
N ARG A 38 -16.24 11.43 23.54
CA ARG A 38 -16.94 10.21 23.93
C ARG A 38 -16.16 8.98 23.50
N PHE A 39 -14.90 8.87 23.91
CA PHE A 39 -13.95 7.88 23.42
C PHE A 39 -14.42 6.43 23.56
N PHE A 40 -15.01 6.06 24.70
CA PHE A 40 -15.54 4.72 24.90
C PHE A 40 -16.65 4.37 23.90
N LEU A 41 -17.63 5.28 23.72
CA LEU A 41 -18.72 5.08 22.76
C LEU A 41 -18.20 5.07 21.31
N ALA A 42 -17.27 5.95 20.98
CA ALA A 42 -16.61 5.98 19.67
C ALA A 42 -15.97 4.62 19.35
N ARG A 43 -15.21 4.06 20.30
CA ARG A 43 -14.58 2.74 20.13
C ARG A 43 -15.62 1.62 20.05
N THR A 44 -16.69 1.67 20.84
CA THR A 44 -17.78 0.68 20.78
C THR A 44 -18.40 0.66 19.38
N VAL A 45 -18.78 1.82 18.83
CA VAL A 45 -19.35 1.92 17.47
C VAL A 45 -18.37 1.44 16.42
N SER A 46 -17.09 1.81 16.52
CA SER A 46 -16.03 1.35 15.62
C SER A 46 -15.87 -0.17 15.64
N GLN A 47 -15.91 -0.81 16.83
CA GLN A 47 -15.80 -2.28 16.94
C GLN A 47 -17.04 -3.01 16.42
N TRP A 48 -18.24 -2.43 16.57
CA TRP A 48 -19.44 -2.96 15.93
C TRP A 48 -19.33 -2.90 14.40
N GLY A 49 -18.84 -1.76 13.87
CA GLY A 49 -18.56 -1.62 12.45
C GLY A 49 -17.58 -2.68 11.93
N ARG A 50 -16.48 -2.91 12.66
CA ARG A 50 -15.52 -3.99 12.36
C ARG A 50 -16.18 -5.36 12.38
N GLY A 51 -16.95 -5.67 13.41
CA GLY A 51 -17.64 -6.96 13.53
C GLY A 51 -18.63 -7.22 12.40
N PHE A 52 -19.31 -6.17 11.91
CA PHE A 52 -20.30 -6.26 10.85
C PHE A 52 -19.69 -6.30 9.45
N THR A 53 -18.58 -5.56 9.22
CA THR A 53 -18.01 -5.34 7.88
C THR A 53 -16.69 -6.06 7.63
N GLY A 54 -15.99 -6.50 8.68
CA GLY A 54 -14.62 -6.99 8.59
C GLY A 54 -13.58 -5.90 8.34
N ILE A 55 -13.98 -4.62 8.44
CA ILE A 55 -13.14 -3.43 8.19
C ILE A 55 -12.95 -2.68 9.50
N GLU A 56 -11.70 -2.48 9.91
CA GLU A 56 -11.39 -1.70 11.09
C GLU A 56 -10.96 -0.28 10.70
N ILE A 57 -11.71 0.72 11.16
CA ILE A 57 -11.33 2.13 11.05
C ILE A 57 -11.34 2.74 12.45
N HIS A 58 -10.17 3.22 12.89
CA HIS A 58 -10.08 3.90 14.18
C HIS A 58 -10.85 5.22 14.13
N PRO A 59 -11.67 5.55 15.15
CA PRO A 59 -12.47 6.78 15.15
C PRO A 59 -11.66 8.08 15.15
N GLY A 60 -10.38 8.03 15.53
CA GLY A 60 -9.46 9.17 15.49
C GLY A 60 -8.87 9.44 14.10
N ALA A 61 -8.98 8.51 13.15
CA ALA A 61 -8.50 8.72 11.78
C ALA A 61 -9.24 9.89 11.11
N THR A 62 -8.57 10.59 10.20
CA THR A 62 -9.17 11.64 9.38
C THR A 62 -9.34 11.14 7.96
N ILE A 63 -10.57 11.16 7.44
CA ILE A 63 -10.89 10.65 6.10
C ILE A 63 -11.69 11.69 5.32
N GLY A 64 -11.16 12.08 4.18
CA GLY A 64 -11.79 12.98 3.23
C GLY A 64 -13.01 12.35 2.52
N ASP A 65 -13.38 12.92 1.39
CA ASP A 65 -14.53 12.50 0.61
C ASP A 65 -14.16 11.48 -0.47
N GLY A 66 -15.14 10.64 -0.84
CA GLY A 66 -14.99 9.72 -1.97
C GLY A 66 -14.07 8.52 -1.73
N LEU A 67 -13.70 8.21 -0.47
CA LEU A 67 -12.99 6.97 -0.16
C LEU A 67 -13.80 5.77 -0.67
N PHE A 68 -13.15 4.92 -1.46
CA PHE A 68 -13.69 3.66 -1.95
C PHE A 68 -12.91 2.50 -1.37
N ILE A 69 -13.59 1.65 -0.60
CA ILE A 69 -13.03 0.40 -0.05
C ILE A 69 -13.66 -0.74 -0.82
N ASP A 70 -12.86 -1.41 -1.63
CA ASP A 70 -13.28 -2.54 -2.44
C ASP A 70 -13.04 -3.86 -1.71
N HIS A 71 -14.09 -4.71 -1.64
CA HIS A 71 -14.17 -5.93 -0.84
C HIS A 71 -13.96 -5.73 0.65
N GLY A 72 -12.96 -5.00 1.08
CA GLY A 72 -12.69 -4.46 2.41
C GLY A 72 -12.27 -5.44 3.49
N ALA A 73 -12.44 -6.74 3.36
CA ALA A 73 -12.08 -7.71 4.39
C ALA A 73 -10.62 -7.54 4.85
N GLY A 74 -10.41 -7.40 6.18
CA GLY A 74 -9.08 -7.23 6.76
C GLY A 74 -8.40 -5.88 6.52
N VAL A 75 -9.13 -4.87 6.05
CA VAL A 75 -8.63 -3.48 6.03
C VAL A 75 -8.52 -2.96 7.46
N VAL A 76 -7.39 -2.33 7.78
CA VAL A 76 -7.13 -1.68 9.07
C VAL A 76 -6.62 -0.27 8.85
N VAL A 77 -7.32 0.72 9.41
CA VAL A 77 -6.94 2.14 9.41
C VAL A 77 -6.68 2.59 10.84
N GLY A 78 -5.42 2.94 11.12
CA GLY A 78 -4.97 3.34 12.47
C GLY A 78 -5.41 4.73 12.90
N GLU A 79 -5.23 5.03 14.19
CA GLU A 79 -5.76 6.22 14.87
C GLU A 79 -5.37 7.55 14.24
N THR A 80 -4.10 7.72 13.89
CA THR A 80 -3.58 8.98 13.34
C THR A 80 -3.38 8.94 11.83
N ALA A 81 -4.04 7.97 11.15
CA ALA A 81 -4.04 7.92 9.70
C ALA A 81 -4.85 9.09 9.11
N GLU A 82 -4.34 9.66 8.05
CA GLU A 82 -5.00 10.69 7.27
C GLU A 82 -5.20 10.18 5.85
N ILE A 83 -6.42 10.25 5.35
CA ILE A 83 -6.79 9.80 4.02
C ILE A 83 -7.48 10.97 3.30
N GLY A 84 -6.91 11.39 2.19
CA GLY A 84 -7.44 12.44 1.33
C GLY A 84 -8.70 12.03 0.56
N ASN A 85 -8.97 12.77 -0.50
CA ASN A 85 -10.17 12.59 -1.31
C ASN A 85 -9.98 11.54 -2.41
N ASN A 86 -11.06 10.86 -2.79
CA ASN A 86 -11.11 9.92 -3.91
C ASN A 86 -10.12 8.74 -3.82
N VAL A 87 -9.60 8.44 -2.65
CA VAL A 87 -8.68 7.32 -2.43
C VAL A 87 -9.42 6.00 -2.67
N THR A 88 -8.70 5.02 -3.20
CA THR A 88 -9.19 3.64 -3.40
C THR A 88 -8.31 2.68 -2.61
N ILE A 89 -8.93 1.84 -1.77
CA ILE A 89 -8.25 0.85 -0.94
C ILE A 89 -8.89 -0.51 -1.18
N TYR A 90 -8.07 -1.52 -1.42
CA TYR A 90 -8.53 -2.91 -1.56
C TYR A 90 -8.44 -3.67 -0.23
N HIS A 91 -9.00 -4.88 -0.21
CA HIS A 91 -8.97 -5.76 0.97
C HIS A 91 -7.55 -6.03 1.49
N GLY A 92 -7.43 -6.32 2.79
CA GLY A 92 -6.17 -6.67 3.45
C GLY A 92 -5.18 -5.52 3.60
N VAL A 93 -5.52 -4.30 3.20
CA VAL A 93 -4.65 -3.12 3.36
C VAL A 93 -4.58 -2.72 4.83
N THR A 94 -3.36 -2.40 5.28
CA THR A 94 -3.12 -1.86 6.62
C THR A 94 -2.46 -0.49 6.51
N LEU A 95 -3.09 0.54 7.08
CA LEU A 95 -2.49 1.84 7.35
C LEU A 95 -2.10 1.87 8.82
N GLY A 96 -0.89 1.38 9.14
CA GLY A 96 -0.43 1.05 10.48
C GLY A 96 0.73 1.92 10.97
N GLY A 97 1.00 1.85 12.28
CA GLY A 97 2.21 2.40 12.88
C GLY A 97 3.34 1.38 12.96
N THR A 98 4.57 1.84 13.18
CA THR A 98 5.74 0.98 13.39
C THR A 98 5.91 0.54 14.86
N GLY A 99 5.09 1.08 15.77
CA GLY A 99 5.19 0.82 17.21
C GLY A 99 6.29 1.61 17.93
N LYS A 100 7.04 2.49 17.22
CA LYS A 100 8.14 3.28 17.78
C LYS A 100 7.80 4.76 17.93
N ASP A 101 6.85 5.25 17.15
CA ASP A 101 6.52 6.66 17.06
C ASP A 101 5.40 7.03 18.02
N GLU A 102 5.53 8.16 18.70
CA GLU A 102 4.49 8.79 19.50
C GLU A 102 3.74 9.87 18.67
N GLY A 103 2.49 10.16 19.01
CA GLY A 103 1.67 11.15 18.29
C GLY A 103 1.29 10.66 16.89
N LYS A 104 1.72 11.38 15.83
CA LYS A 104 1.52 10.99 14.43
C LYS A 104 2.40 9.79 14.12
N ARG A 105 1.77 8.60 14.02
CA ARG A 105 2.44 7.32 13.84
C ARG A 105 1.87 6.46 12.70
N HIS A 106 0.82 6.94 12.04
CA HIS A 106 0.17 6.28 10.92
C HIS A 106 0.31 7.13 9.66
N PRO A 107 0.20 6.52 8.47
CA PRO A 107 0.46 7.22 7.23
C PRO A 107 -0.54 8.32 6.90
N THR A 108 -0.08 9.25 6.06
CA THR A 108 -0.89 10.21 5.33
C THR A 108 -0.99 9.76 3.88
N VAL A 109 -2.20 9.52 3.41
CA VAL A 109 -2.51 9.15 2.03
C VAL A 109 -3.17 10.34 1.35
N CYS A 110 -2.51 10.94 0.37
CA CYS A 110 -3.02 12.10 -0.35
C CYS A 110 -4.17 11.75 -1.30
N ASP A 111 -4.66 12.74 -2.05
CA ASP A 111 -5.81 12.60 -2.95
C ASP A 111 -5.54 11.64 -4.12
N ASN A 112 -6.60 10.97 -4.59
CA ASN A 112 -6.60 10.10 -5.77
C ASN A 112 -5.62 8.91 -5.72
N VAL A 113 -5.13 8.54 -4.54
CA VAL A 113 -4.23 7.40 -4.37
C VAL A 113 -4.98 6.09 -4.51
N LEU A 114 -4.31 5.10 -5.12
CA LEU A 114 -4.78 3.71 -5.16
C LEU A 114 -3.83 2.81 -4.40
N ILE A 115 -4.35 2.07 -3.41
CA ILE A 115 -3.58 1.10 -2.62
C ILE A 115 -4.09 -0.30 -2.93
N GLY A 116 -3.24 -1.10 -3.56
CA GLY A 116 -3.55 -2.46 -4.01
C GLY A 116 -3.81 -3.42 -2.85
N THR A 117 -4.36 -4.57 -3.21
CA THR A 117 -4.69 -5.66 -2.29
C THR A 117 -3.53 -6.04 -1.37
N GLY A 118 -3.81 -6.23 -0.09
CA GLY A 118 -2.84 -6.77 0.87
C GLY A 118 -1.71 -5.85 1.29
N CYS A 119 -1.62 -4.62 0.76
CA CYS A 119 -0.55 -3.68 1.07
C CYS A 119 -0.46 -3.34 2.55
N LYS A 120 0.77 -3.14 3.04
CA LYS A 120 1.08 -2.64 4.36
C LYS A 120 1.81 -1.31 4.23
N VAL A 121 1.17 -0.23 4.64
CA VAL A 121 1.74 1.13 4.68
C VAL A 121 1.96 1.47 6.14
N LEU A 122 3.23 1.55 6.55
CA LEU A 122 3.60 1.55 7.97
C LEU A 122 4.45 2.77 8.32
N GLY A 123 4.07 3.43 9.41
CA GLY A 123 4.78 4.60 9.94
C GLY A 123 4.14 5.93 9.53
N PRO A 124 4.70 7.05 10.03
CA PRO A 124 4.20 8.40 9.75
C PRO A 124 4.65 8.91 8.36
N ILE A 125 4.56 8.05 7.36
CA ILE A 125 5.00 8.31 5.98
C ILE A 125 3.86 8.91 5.15
N THR A 126 4.22 9.55 4.04
CA THR A 126 3.29 10.18 3.11
C THR A 126 3.26 9.45 1.77
N ILE A 127 2.06 9.11 1.31
CA ILE A 127 1.81 8.64 -0.05
C ILE A 127 1.27 9.81 -0.85
N GLY A 128 2.10 10.32 -1.79
CA GLY A 128 1.78 11.49 -2.60
C GLY A 128 0.58 11.28 -3.52
N GLU A 129 -0.03 12.38 -3.93
CA GLU A 129 -1.25 12.38 -4.74
C GLU A 129 -1.10 11.63 -6.08
N ASN A 130 -2.20 11.07 -6.57
CA ASN A 130 -2.26 10.29 -7.82
C ASN A 130 -1.34 9.08 -7.87
N SER A 131 -0.72 8.67 -6.75
CA SER A 131 0.19 7.53 -6.72
C SER A 131 -0.57 6.20 -6.66
N ARG A 132 0.13 5.13 -7.01
CA ARG A 132 -0.38 3.77 -7.01
C ARG A 132 0.58 2.85 -6.27
N ILE A 133 0.06 2.09 -5.32
CA ILE A 133 0.81 1.06 -4.61
C ILE A 133 0.35 -0.30 -5.14
N GLY A 134 1.29 -1.07 -5.68
CA GLY A 134 1.00 -2.41 -6.20
C GLY A 134 0.60 -3.38 -5.10
N ALA A 135 -0.13 -4.44 -5.47
CA ALA A 135 -0.62 -5.44 -4.52
C ALA A 135 0.51 -6.07 -3.70
N ASN A 136 0.22 -6.41 -2.43
CA ASN A 136 1.12 -7.05 -1.47
C ASN A 136 2.43 -6.28 -1.17
N SER A 137 2.49 -4.99 -1.49
CA SER A 137 3.67 -4.17 -1.19
C SER A 137 3.72 -3.77 0.28
N VAL A 138 4.95 -3.62 0.80
CA VAL A 138 5.22 -3.10 2.15
C VAL A 138 5.93 -1.75 2.03
N VAL A 139 5.19 -0.68 2.28
CA VAL A 139 5.68 0.71 2.15
C VAL A 139 6.15 1.21 3.50
N LEU A 140 7.42 1.57 3.57
CA LEU A 140 8.10 2.02 4.79
C LEU A 140 8.72 3.43 4.66
N THR A 141 8.64 4.02 3.46
CA THR A 141 9.19 5.34 3.13
C THR A 141 8.18 6.15 2.34
N ASP A 142 8.37 7.46 2.27
CA ASP A 142 7.51 8.35 1.50
C ASP A 142 7.49 7.97 0.02
N ILE A 143 6.31 8.08 -0.59
CA ILE A 143 6.11 7.88 -2.02
C ILE A 143 5.76 9.23 -2.66
N PRO A 144 6.51 9.68 -3.68
CA PRO A 144 6.23 10.94 -4.33
C PRO A 144 4.90 10.93 -5.09
N ALA A 145 4.38 12.12 -5.42
CA ALA A 145 3.17 12.25 -6.23
C ALA A 145 3.36 11.64 -7.63
N ASN A 146 2.27 11.16 -8.23
CA ASN A 146 2.21 10.54 -9.56
C ASN A 146 3.14 9.33 -9.74
N ALA A 147 3.50 8.67 -8.64
CA ALA A 147 4.41 7.52 -8.64
C ALA A 147 3.65 6.19 -8.63
N THR A 148 4.32 5.14 -9.11
CA THR A 148 3.93 3.75 -8.86
C THR A 148 5.03 3.09 -8.05
N ALA A 149 4.66 2.48 -6.92
CA ALA A 149 5.59 1.76 -6.06
C ALA A 149 5.13 0.31 -5.86
N ILE A 150 6.07 -0.63 -5.87
CA ILE A 150 5.82 -2.07 -5.70
C ILE A 150 6.95 -2.71 -4.88
N GLY A 151 6.68 -3.87 -4.30
CA GLY A 151 7.69 -4.73 -3.67
C GLY A 151 7.68 -4.74 -2.14
N ILE A 152 8.62 -5.50 -1.54
CA ILE A 152 8.82 -5.69 -0.11
C ILE A 152 10.32 -5.61 0.19
N PRO A 153 10.82 -4.46 0.68
CA PRO A 153 10.15 -3.15 0.81
C PRO A 153 9.79 -2.54 -0.55
N ALA A 154 8.76 -1.70 -0.58
CA ALA A 154 8.29 -1.08 -1.81
C ALA A 154 9.29 -0.04 -2.33
N SER A 155 9.55 -0.10 -3.63
CA SER A 155 10.38 0.85 -4.37
C SER A 155 9.56 1.53 -5.45
N VAL A 156 9.90 2.79 -5.77
CA VAL A 156 9.26 3.55 -6.83
C VAL A 156 9.77 3.06 -8.18
N VAL A 157 8.88 2.52 -9.00
CA VAL A 157 9.22 1.96 -10.33
C VAL A 157 8.79 2.87 -11.48
N ARG A 158 7.88 3.81 -11.25
CA ARG A 158 7.46 4.81 -12.24
C ARG A 158 7.16 6.14 -11.57
N ILE A 159 7.45 7.24 -12.25
CA ILE A 159 7.04 8.61 -11.88
C ILE A 159 6.51 9.29 -13.14
N ASN A 160 5.35 9.92 -13.06
CA ASN A 160 4.66 10.59 -14.18
C ASN A 160 4.47 9.66 -15.41
N GLY A 161 4.23 8.37 -15.18
CA GLY A 161 4.09 7.37 -16.24
C GLY A 161 5.42 6.85 -16.82
N ASN A 162 6.54 7.53 -16.56
CA ASN A 162 7.87 7.12 -17.02
C ASN A 162 8.49 6.11 -16.05
N LYS A 163 9.13 5.06 -16.59
CA LYS A 163 9.86 4.09 -15.79
C LYS A 163 11.04 4.80 -15.10
N VAL A 164 11.20 4.56 -13.80
CA VAL A 164 12.40 4.97 -13.06
C VAL A 164 13.48 3.96 -13.38
N VAL A 165 14.51 4.39 -14.08
CA VAL A 165 15.66 3.54 -14.39
C VAL A 165 16.62 3.62 -13.20
N HIS A 166 16.77 2.53 -12.45
CA HIS A 166 17.85 2.39 -11.49
C HIS A 166 19.17 2.17 -12.24
N GLU A 167 20.29 2.66 -11.70
CA GLU A 167 21.60 2.55 -12.37
C GLU A 167 21.99 1.12 -12.76
N SER A 168 21.47 0.10 -12.04
CA SER A 168 21.61 -1.31 -12.38
C SER A 168 20.85 -1.76 -13.65
N GLU A 169 19.85 -1.01 -14.12
CA GLU A 169 19.02 -1.38 -15.27
C GLU A 169 19.54 -0.84 -16.62
N VAL A 170 20.57 0.00 -16.63
CA VAL A 170 21.08 0.61 -17.86
C VAL A 170 21.58 -0.44 -18.87
N LEU A 171 21.78 -1.67 -18.45
CA LEU A 171 22.34 -2.76 -19.26
C LEU A 171 21.36 -3.87 -19.65
N ASN A 172 20.08 -3.87 -19.24
CA ASN A 172 19.18 -4.99 -19.58
C ASN A 172 17.80 -4.55 -20.08
N GLN A 173 17.43 -4.94 -21.30
CA GLN A 173 16.18 -4.58 -22.00
C GLN A 173 15.01 -5.55 -21.73
N ARG A 174 15.01 -6.37 -20.68
CA ARG A 174 13.93 -7.32 -20.39
C ARG A 174 13.26 -7.00 -19.06
N ASP A 175 12.00 -6.60 -19.22
CA ASP A 175 10.84 -6.76 -18.33
C ASP A 175 10.99 -6.50 -16.82
N TYR A 176 10.02 -5.75 -16.27
CA TYR A 176 9.69 -5.45 -14.87
C TYR A 176 10.85 -5.57 -13.86
N PRO A 177 11.24 -4.48 -13.17
CA PRO A 177 12.26 -4.56 -12.15
C PRO A 177 11.76 -5.46 -11.00
N ASP A 178 12.34 -6.62 -10.89
CA ASP A 178 12.26 -7.44 -9.70
C ASP A 178 13.32 -6.94 -8.72
N VAL A 179 12.88 -6.12 -7.76
CA VAL A 179 13.75 -5.50 -6.76
C VAL A 179 14.54 -6.54 -5.96
N VAL A 180 13.97 -7.74 -5.77
CA VAL A 180 14.64 -8.85 -5.07
C VAL A 180 15.70 -9.47 -5.97
N HIS A 181 15.41 -9.66 -7.25
CA HIS A 181 16.36 -10.20 -8.23
C HIS A 181 17.56 -9.27 -8.40
N ASP A 182 17.33 -7.96 -8.52
CA ASP A 182 18.40 -6.97 -8.66
C ASP A 182 19.28 -6.91 -7.40
N ALA A 183 18.70 -6.97 -6.21
CA ALA A 183 19.45 -7.02 -4.96
C ALA A 183 20.26 -8.32 -4.80
N LEU A 184 19.70 -9.46 -5.21
CA LEU A 184 20.39 -10.74 -5.22
C LEU A 184 21.54 -10.75 -6.21
N ARG A 185 21.36 -10.17 -7.39
CA ARG A 185 22.40 -10.04 -8.41
C ARG A 185 23.55 -9.18 -7.93
N ASP A 186 23.28 -8.00 -7.34
CA ASP A 186 24.32 -7.16 -6.76
C ASP A 186 25.09 -7.90 -5.66
N LEU A 187 24.38 -8.60 -4.79
CA LEU A 187 24.99 -9.41 -3.73
C LEU A 187 25.87 -10.53 -4.33
N SER A 188 25.39 -11.25 -5.33
CA SER A 188 26.15 -12.29 -6.01
C SER A 188 27.43 -11.77 -6.67
N LEU A 189 27.38 -10.60 -7.31
CA LEU A 189 28.55 -9.96 -7.90
C LEU A 189 29.56 -9.51 -6.83
N ARG A 190 29.09 -9.04 -5.68
CA ARG A 190 29.96 -8.67 -4.56
C ARG A 190 30.62 -9.88 -3.91
N VAL A 191 29.90 -10.98 -3.77
CA VAL A 191 30.43 -12.25 -3.26
C VAL A 191 31.47 -12.80 -4.24
N ALA A 192 31.19 -12.82 -5.54
CA ALA A 192 32.14 -13.29 -6.56
C ALA A 192 33.45 -12.48 -6.54
N LYS A 193 33.40 -11.14 -6.35
CA LYS A 193 34.60 -10.31 -6.19
C LYS A 193 35.40 -10.62 -4.94
N LEU A 194 34.77 -11.10 -3.87
CA LEU A 194 35.47 -11.49 -2.63
C LEU A 194 36.08 -12.88 -2.74
N GLU A 195 35.42 -13.81 -3.44
CA GLU A 195 35.88 -15.17 -3.63
C GLU A 195 36.99 -15.30 -4.70
N TYR A 196 36.94 -14.43 -5.73
CA TYR A 196 37.91 -14.44 -6.84
C TYR A 196 38.51 -13.02 -7.03
N PRO A 197 39.38 -12.57 -6.11
CA PRO A 197 40.03 -11.26 -6.21
C PRO A 197 41.03 -11.26 -7.35
N GLY A 198 40.67 -10.70 -8.50
CA GLY A 198 41.54 -10.61 -9.69
C GLY A 198 40.92 -11.07 -11.00
N GLU A 199 39.75 -11.70 -10.97
CA GLU A 199 38.96 -12.03 -12.17
C GLU A 199 37.80 -11.02 -12.32
N THR A 200 37.65 -10.45 -13.50
CA THR A 200 36.45 -9.66 -13.82
C THR A 200 35.28 -10.61 -13.93
N PRO A 201 34.15 -10.38 -13.25
CA PRO A 201 33.01 -11.33 -13.22
C PRO A 201 32.15 -11.28 -14.49
N GLU A 202 32.73 -11.04 -15.65
CA GLU A 202 32.08 -11.18 -16.95
C GLU A 202 32.08 -12.67 -17.34
N GLY A 203 31.10 -13.44 -16.87
CA GLY A 203 30.95 -14.84 -17.29
C GLY A 203 30.57 -15.83 -16.20
N ALA A 204 30.33 -15.41 -14.96
CA ALA A 204 29.78 -16.33 -13.97
C ALA A 204 28.33 -16.63 -14.33
N PRO A 205 27.93 -17.92 -14.50
CA PRO A 205 26.55 -18.28 -14.79
C PRO A 205 25.68 -17.87 -13.62
N LEU A 206 24.59 -17.14 -13.92
CA LEU A 206 23.55 -16.84 -12.94
C LEU A 206 22.76 -18.12 -12.63
N PRO A 207 22.17 -18.25 -11.42
CA PRO A 207 21.42 -19.43 -11.01
C PRO A 207 20.24 -19.81 -11.92
N ASP A 208 19.83 -18.94 -12.85
CA ASP A 208 18.72 -19.14 -13.77
C ASP A 208 19.15 -19.23 -15.25
N ASP A 209 20.45 -19.26 -15.55
CA ASP A 209 20.88 -19.56 -16.92
C ASP A 209 20.58 -21.03 -17.23
N PRO A 210 19.87 -21.34 -18.32
CA PRO A 210 19.62 -22.72 -18.69
C PRO A 210 20.95 -23.43 -18.87
N VAL A 211 21.18 -24.49 -18.09
CA VAL A 211 22.34 -25.38 -18.25
C VAL A 211 22.22 -25.97 -19.64
N GLU A 212 23.10 -25.59 -20.56
CA GLU A 212 23.26 -26.29 -21.81
C GLU A 212 23.73 -27.73 -21.45
N GLU A 213 22.79 -28.66 -21.48
CA GLU A 213 23.14 -30.07 -21.40
C GLU A 213 23.93 -30.48 -22.67
N PRO A 214 24.99 -31.26 -22.52
CA PRO A 214 25.86 -31.68 -23.61
C PRO A 214 25.20 -32.64 -24.64
#